data_95180d7a50306fa22b391ba0a251565a
#
_entry.id   95180d7a50306fa22b391ba0a251565a
#
_cell.length_a   1.000
_cell.length_b   1.000
_cell.length_c   1.000
_cell.angle_alpha   90.00
_cell.angle_beta   90.00
_cell.angle_gamma   90.00
#
_symmetry.space_group_name_H-M   'P 1'
#
loop_
_entity.id
_entity.type
_entity.pdbx_description
1 polymer ?
#
loop_
_entity_poly.entity_id
_entity_poly.type
_entity_poly.pdbx_seq_one_letter_code
_entity_poly.pdbx_strand_id
1 'polypeptide(L)'
;MFSENKKRIVIKVGTSTLTHKTGKTNIKRVASLVSVLSDLHNMGHEVVLVSSGAVGIGVGKLGLNSKPTTTKGLQAAAAIGQCELMFLYDKMFSEYGVVVSQLLFTTDALRPDGGRHHLLDTFNQLIEFGSIPIVNENDSVSVEELLNGDNDCLSAQVAALIDADLLVLLTDTDGLYDSNPSENENAKLISVVEEITPQIEAIAGGAGEKGTGGFATKVKAAKIANESNIPVVVMNGNNPDKIYNIINGEHIGTLFKAGN
;
A
#
# COMPACT_ATOMS: atom_id res chain seq x y z
N MET A 1 -23.30 -3.08 1.37
CA MET A 1 -23.67 -2.55 2.69
C MET A 1 -22.64 -3.10 3.65
N PHE A 2 -21.60 -2.33 3.94
CA PHE A 2 -20.60 -2.72 4.94
C PHE A 2 -21.24 -2.44 6.29
N SER A 3 -21.68 -3.49 6.97
CA SER A 3 -22.39 -3.41 8.27
C SER A 3 -21.43 -3.00 9.39
N GLU A 4 -22.00 -2.68 10.55
CA GLU A 4 -21.30 -2.37 11.82
C GLU A 4 -20.31 -3.45 12.32
N ASN A 5 -19.94 -4.41 11.47
CA ASN A 5 -19.05 -5.52 11.79
C ASN A 5 -17.59 -5.09 11.63
N LYS A 6 -16.78 -5.49 12.60
CA LYS A 6 -15.32 -5.46 12.56
C LYS A 6 -14.80 -5.99 11.22
N LYS A 7 -13.86 -5.26 10.60
CA LYS A 7 -13.23 -5.61 9.35
C LYS A 7 -11.73 -5.67 9.49
N ARG A 8 -11.10 -6.56 8.73
CA ARG A 8 -9.65 -6.60 8.56
C ARG A 8 -9.30 -5.90 7.25
N ILE A 9 -8.57 -4.79 7.34
CA ILE A 9 -8.32 -3.90 6.22
C ILE A 9 -6.81 -3.75 6.01
N VAL A 10 -6.35 -4.06 4.81
CA VAL A 10 -4.97 -3.76 4.40
C VAL A 10 -4.96 -2.47 3.61
N ILE A 11 -4.14 -1.51 4.03
CA ILE A 11 -3.96 -0.24 3.34
C ILE A 11 -2.52 -0.16 2.83
N LYS A 12 -2.35 0.07 1.53
CA LYS A 12 -1.02 0.29 0.94
C LYS A 12 -0.83 1.76 0.63
N VAL A 13 0.32 2.31 1.05
CA VAL A 13 0.72 3.67 0.74
C VAL A 13 2.04 3.71 -0.04
N GLY A 14 2.05 4.45 -1.14
CA GLY A 14 3.22 4.62 -2.00
C GLY A 14 4.13 5.78 -1.57
N THR A 15 5.36 5.79 -2.07
CA THR A 15 6.37 6.81 -1.79
C THR A 15 5.90 8.23 -2.15
N SER A 16 5.18 8.40 -3.26
CA SER A 16 4.65 9.71 -3.71
C SER A 16 3.66 10.35 -2.73
N THR A 17 2.98 9.54 -1.93
CA THR A 17 2.10 10.02 -0.85
C THR A 17 2.92 10.46 0.37
N LEU A 18 3.99 9.75 0.70
CA LEU A 18 4.78 9.95 1.91
C LEU A 18 5.85 11.03 1.79
N THR A 19 6.28 11.36 0.56
CA THR A 19 7.38 12.30 0.33
C THR A 19 7.00 13.43 -0.62
N HIS A 20 7.62 14.57 -0.44
CA HIS A 20 7.61 15.66 -1.40
C HIS A 20 8.57 15.36 -2.57
N LYS A 21 8.44 16.11 -3.68
CA LYS A 21 9.38 16.04 -4.81
C LYS A 21 10.84 16.32 -4.40
N THR A 22 11.04 16.99 -3.27
CA THR A 22 12.37 17.25 -2.67
C THR A 22 12.98 16.03 -1.97
N GLY A 23 12.29 14.90 -1.90
CA GLY A 23 12.69 13.72 -1.13
C GLY A 23 12.42 13.82 0.38
N LYS A 24 12.01 14.99 0.88
CA LYS A 24 11.65 15.15 2.29
C LYS A 24 10.26 14.61 2.57
N THR A 25 10.07 14.13 3.81
CA THR A 25 8.78 13.59 4.28
C THR A 25 7.66 14.62 4.17
N ASN A 26 6.53 14.21 3.62
CA ASN A 26 5.30 15.01 3.59
C ASN A 26 4.53 14.81 4.90
N ILE A 27 4.93 15.55 5.93
CA ILE A 27 4.40 15.42 7.29
C ILE A 27 2.87 15.54 7.31
N LYS A 28 2.31 16.48 6.55
CA LYS A 28 0.85 16.69 6.50
C LYS A 28 0.11 15.44 6.00
N ARG A 29 0.59 14.82 4.94
CA ARG A 29 -0.04 13.60 4.37
C ARG A 29 0.13 12.39 5.29
N VAL A 30 1.32 12.23 5.87
CA VAL A 30 1.56 11.14 6.84
C VAL A 30 0.67 11.32 8.07
N ALA A 31 0.56 12.52 8.63
CA ALA A 31 -0.29 12.80 9.78
C ALA A 31 -1.76 12.54 9.48
N SER A 32 -2.27 12.97 8.31
CA SER A 32 -3.66 12.69 7.92
C SER A 32 -3.91 11.18 7.75
N LEU A 33 -2.98 10.44 7.13
CA LEU A 33 -3.09 8.99 7.02
C LEU A 33 -3.11 8.32 8.38
N VAL A 34 -2.15 8.65 9.25
CA VAL A 34 -2.04 8.09 10.60
C VAL A 34 -3.30 8.37 11.42
N SER A 35 -3.85 9.58 11.35
CA SER A 35 -5.11 9.93 12.03
C SER A 35 -6.26 9.02 11.61
N VAL A 36 -6.46 8.81 10.31
CA VAL A 36 -7.51 7.94 9.78
C VAL A 36 -7.29 6.48 10.22
N LEU A 37 -6.06 5.96 10.09
CA LEU A 37 -5.77 4.58 10.47
C LEU A 37 -5.94 4.33 11.97
N SER A 38 -5.55 5.30 12.80
CA SER A 38 -5.72 5.25 14.25
C SER A 38 -7.20 5.24 14.63
N ASP A 39 -8.02 6.08 13.99
CA ASP A 39 -9.44 6.15 14.25
C ASP A 39 -10.16 4.86 13.81
N LEU A 40 -9.85 4.32 12.63
CA LEU A 40 -10.36 3.02 12.20
C LEU A 40 -10.00 1.89 13.17
N HIS A 41 -8.78 1.89 13.68
CA HIS A 41 -8.35 0.95 14.71
C HIS A 41 -9.16 1.13 16.00
N ASN A 42 -9.35 2.37 16.46
CA ASN A 42 -10.14 2.70 17.64
C ASN A 42 -11.65 2.37 17.47
N MET A 43 -12.16 2.40 16.24
CA MET A 43 -13.51 1.92 15.90
C MET A 43 -13.63 0.38 15.97
N GLY A 44 -12.53 -0.35 16.20
CA GLY A 44 -12.50 -1.80 16.34
C GLY A 44 -12.15 -2.57 15.07
N HIS A 45 -11.76 -1.87 13.99
CA HIS A 45 -11.26 -2.54 12.79
C HIS A 45 -9.83 -3.05 13.00
N GLU A 46 -9.47 -4.13 12.31
CA GLU A 46 -8.10 -4.64 12.23
C GLU A 46 -7.41 -4.00 11.03
N VAL A 47 -6.44 -3.14 11.32
CA VAL A 47 -5.75 -2.35 10.30
C VAL A 47 -4.32 -2.86 10.12
N VAL A 48 -3.92 -3.09 8.87
CA VAL A 48 -2.53 -3.40 8.48
C VAL A 48 -2.09 -2.37 7.45
N LEU A 49 -0.93 -1.74 7.68
CA LEU A 49 -0.35 -0.76 6.78
C LEU A 49 0.81 -1.37 5.99
N VAL A 50 0.74 -1.39 4.66
CA VAL A 50 1.87 -1.71 3.79
C VAL A 50 2.47 -0.40 3.27
N SER A 51 3.68 -0.09 3.69
CA SER A 51 4.30 1.21 3.45
C SER A 51 5.51 1.09 2.54
N SER A 52 5.54 1.88 1.48
CA SER A 52 6.75 2.14 0.71
C SER A 52 7.51 3.37 1.27
N GLY A 53 8.56 3.80 0.58
CA GLY A 53 9.21 5.08 0.84
C GLY A 53 10.53 5.01 1.58
N ALA A 54 10.99 3.85 2.02
CA ALA A 54 12.25 3.70 2.75
C ALA A 54 13.44 4.30 1.99
N VAL A 55 13.62 3.97 0.72
CA VAL A 55 14.70 4.55 -0.11
C VAL A 55 14.60 6.06 -0.18
N GLY A 56 13.40 6.61 -0.46
CA GLY A 56 13.20 8.05 -0.60
C GLY A 56 13.50 8.83 0.68
N ILE A 57 13.02 8.33 1.81
CA ILE A 57 13.28 8.90 3.14
C ILE A 57 14.76 8.81 3.49
N GLY A 58 15.43 7.68 3.17
CA GLY A 58 16.86 7.52 3.37
C GLY A 58 17.71 8.48 2.56
N VAL A 59 17.36 8.70 1.29
CA VAL A 59 17.97 9.74 0.42
C VAL A 59 17.83 11.11 1.05
N GLY A 60 16.64 11.46 1.53
CA GLY A 60 16.40 12.73 2.20
C GLY A 60 17.17 12.90 3.51
N LYS A 61 17.24 11.83 4.35
CA LYS A 61 17.97 11.84 5.61
C LYS A 61 19.47 11.95 5.43
N LEU A 62 20.00 11.30 4.38
CA LEU A 62 21.42 11.40 4.01
C LEU A 62 21.80 12.72 3.33
N GLY A 63 20.82 13.54 2.97
CA GLY A 63 21.07 14.77 2.22
C GLY A 63 21.62 14.55 0.81
N LEU A 64 21.32 13.39 0.19
CA LEU A 64 21.78 13.08 -1.16
C LEU A 64 21.01 13.92 -2.19
N ASN A 65 21.72 14.42 -3.21
CA ASN A 65 21.12 15.21 -4.28
C ASN A 65 20.23 14.40 -5.23
N SER A 66 20.43 13.05 -5.28
CA SER A 66 19.67 12.15 -6.13
C SER A 66 19.62 10.72 -5.54
N LYS A 67 18.64 9.95 -6.00
CA LYS A 67 18.53 8.53 -5.68
C LYS A 67 19.78 7.78 -6.16
N PRO A 68 20.41 6.91 -5.33
CA PRO A 68 21.52 6.07 -5.77
C PRO A 68 21.13 5.21 -6.98
N THR A 69 22.09 4.98 -7.87
CA THR A 69 21.89 4.18 -9.09
C THR A 69 22.39 2.74 -8.93
N THR A 70 23.15 2.46 -7.87
CA THR A 70 23.66 1.10 -7.59
C THR A 70 22.78 0.38 -6.59
N THR A 71 22.59 -0.93 -6.76
CA THR A 71 21.83 -1.77 -5.82
C THR A 71 22.30 -1.59 -4.38
N LYS A 72 23.60 -1.67 -4.10
CA LYS A 72 24.16 -1.46 -2.75
C LYS A 72 23.84 -0.08 -2.18
N GLY A 73 23.82 0.95 -3.02
CA GLY A 73 23.46 2.30 -2.60
C GLY A 73 21.98 2.42 -2.28
N LEU A 74 21.11 1.77 -3.05
CA LEU A 74 19.67 1.70 -2.80
C LEU A 74 19.35 0.95 -1.52
N GLN A 75 20.00 -0.22 -1.30
CA GLN A 75 19.86 -1.03 -0.09
C GLN A 75 20.31 -0.24 1.16
N ALA A 76 21.45 0.43 1.09
CA ALA A 76 21.94 1.26 2.19
C ALA A 76 21.00 2.43 2.49
N ALA A 77 20.49 3.12 1.46
CA ALA A 77 19.51 4.18 1.63
C ALA A 77 18.20 3.65 2.22
N ALA A 78 17.71 2.48 1.76
CA ALA A 78 16.53 1.83 2.29
C ALA A 78 16.67 1.49 3.78
N ALA A 79 17.80 0.90 4.18
CA ALA A 79 18.06 0.54 5.58
C ALA A 79 18.01 1.76 6.51
N ILE A 80 18.62 2.89 6.09
CA ILE A 80 18.59 4.15 6.86
C ILE A 80 17.17 4.74 6.87
N GLY A 81 16.50 4.72 5.72
CA GLY A 81 15.17 5.30 5.59
C GLY A 81 14.09 4.47 6.29
N GLN A 82 14.21 3.16 6.33
CA GLN A 82 13.28 2.29 7.06
C GLN A 82 13.30 2.58 8.57
N CYS A 83 14.49 2.79 9.15
CA CYS A 83 14.64 3.20 10.54
C CYS A 83 13.91 4.53 10.82
N GLU A 84 14.11 5.53 9.95
CA GLU A 84 13.45 6.84 10.07
C GLU A 84 11.95 6.76 9.85
N LEU A 85 11.50 5.95 8.90
CA LEU A 85 10.09 5.74 8.60
C LEU A 85 9.35 5.14 9.81
N MET A 86 9.94 4.12 10.45
CA MET A 86 9.34 3.51 11.63
C MET A 86 9.33 4.45 12.82
N PHE A 87 10.41 5.21 13.05
CA PHE A 87 10.44 6.26 14.08
C PHE A 87 9.33 7.30 13.88
N LEU A 88 9.10 7.71 12.61
CA LEU A 88 8.04 8.65 12.27
C LEU A 88 6.64 8.07 12.55
N TYR A 89 6.38 6.84 12.13
CA TYR A 89 5.12 6.17 12.38
C TYR A 89 4.87 5.97 13.87
N ASP A 90 5.83 5.39 14.61
CA ASP A 90 5.72 5.17 16.05
C ASP A 90 5.37 6.47 16.78
N LYS A 91 6.12 7.54 16.49
CA LYS A 91 5.86 8.87 17.06
C LYS A 91 4.45 9.39 16.76
N MET A 92 3.98 9.26 15.51
CA MET A 92 2.68 9.81 15.11
C MET A 92 1.50 8.97 15.62
N PHE A 93 1.60 7.63 15.60
CA PHE A 93 0.58 6.74 16.12
C PHE A 93 0.47 6.83 17.65
N SER A 94 1.59 7.05 18.35
CA SER A 94 1.60 7.21 19.81
C SER A 94 0.79 8.44 20.28
N GLU A 95 0.65 9.48 19.46
CA GLU A 95 -0.22 10.63 19.73
C GLU A 95 -1.71 10.23 19.91
N TYR A 96 -2.10 9.11 19.29
CA TYR A 96 -3.44 8.52 19.39
C TYR A 96 -3.52 7.31 20.34
N GLY A 97 -2.45 7.00 21.05
CA GLY A 97 -2.36 5.84 21.94
C GLY A 97 -2.31 4.49 21.19
N VAL A 98 -1.98 4.49 19.91
CA VAL A 98 -1.92 3.28 19.08
C VAL A 98 -0.50 2.74 19.02
N VAL A 99 -0.35 1.46 19.30
CA VAL A 99 0.92 0.73 19.18
C VAL A 99 1.10 0.26 17.73
N VAL A 100 2.30 0.43 17.20
CA VAL A 100 2.67 -0.08 15.88
C VAL A 100 3.76 -1.14 16.01
N SER A 101 3.80 -2.05 15.04
CA SER A 101 4.83 -3.08 14.95
C SER A 101 5.42 -3.12 13.55
N GLN A 102 6.65 -3.59 13.40
CA GLN A 102 7.33 -3.69 12.11
C GLN A 102 7.40 -5.15 11.65
N LEU A 103 7.02 -5.40 10.41
CA LEU A 103 7.22 -6.66 9.70
C LEU A 103 7.97 -6.41 8.40
N LEU A 104 9.20 -6.90 8.31
CA LEU A 104 10.04 -6.85 7.10
C LEU A 104 10.27 -8.27 6.62
N PHE A 105 9.85 -8.56 5.40
CA PHE A 105 10.09 -9.86 4.78
C PHE A 105 10.19 -9.72 3.26
N THR A 106 10.66 -10.75 2.60
CA THR A 106 10.69 -10.85 1.15
C THR A 106 9.52 -11.71 0.67
N THR A 107 9.17 -11.61 -0.60
CA THR A 107 8.11 -12.44 -1.21
C THR A 107 8.36 -13.94 -1.04
N ASP A 108 9.61 -14.37 -0.88
CA ASP A 108 9.96 -15.77 -0.60
C ASP A 108 9.40 -16.27 0.75
N ALA A 109 9.29 -15.40 1.76
CA ALA A 109 8.70 -15.76 3.05
C ALA A 109 7.21 -16.11 2.97
N LEU A 110 6.53 -15.70 1.90
CA LEU A 110 5.12 -15.97 1.66
C LEU A 110 4.87 -17.32 0.97
N ARG A 111 5.93 -18.01 0.52
CA ARG A 111 5.82 -19.35 -0.05
C ARG A 111 5.50 -20.40 1.05
N PRO A 112 4.84 -21.51 0.70
CA PRO A 112 4.49 -22.54 1.67
C PRO A 112 5.67 -23.08 2.48
N ASP A 113 6.83 -23.19 1.84
CA ASP A 113 8.12 -23.65 2.40
C ASP A 113 8.96 -22.51 3.01
N GLY A 114 8.54 -21.25 2.81
CA GLY A 114 9.26 -20.04 3.24
C GLY A 114 8.94 -19.55 4.65
N GLY A 115 8.17 -20.31 5.45
CA GLY A 115 7.77 -19.88 6.80
C GLY A 115 6.45 -19.10 6.84
N ARG A 116 5.62 -19.20 5.80
CA ARG A 116 4.32 -18.53 5.67
C ARG A 116 3.45 -18.65 6.94
N HIS A 117 3.41 -19.82 7.57
CA HIS A 117 2.63 -20.07 8.79
C HIS A 117 3.15 -19.23 9.98
N HIS A 118 4.46 -19.13 10.18
CA HIS A 118 5.03 -18.29 11.24
C HIS A 118 4.70 -16.81 11.04
N LEU A 119 4.70 -16.38 9.77
CA LEU A 119 4.33 -15.01 9.43
C LEU A 119 2.85 -14.74 9.74
N LEU A 120 1.95 -15.67 9.36
CA LEU A 120 0.52 -15.60 9.68
C LEU A 120 0.29 -15.57 11.20
N ASP A 121 0.94 -16.47 11.96
CA ASP A 121 0.83 -16.51 13.41
C ASP A 121 1.29 -15.19 14.05
N THR A 122 2.38 -14.60 13.52
CA THR A 122 2.88 -13.31 13.97
C THR A 122 1.88 -12.19 13.69
N PHE A 123 1.30 -12.12 12.49
CA PHE A 123 0.26 -11.14 12.17
C PHE A 123 -0.92 -11.25 13.12
N ASN A 124 -1.46 -12.45 13.30
CA ASN A 124 -2.62 -12.67 14.16
C ASN A 124 -2.32 -12.27 15.61
N GLN A 125 -1.13 -12.61 16.12
CA GLN A 125 -0.75 -12.26 17.50
C GLN A 125 -0.56 -10.74 17.67
N LEU A 126 0.02 -10.05 16.68
CA LEU A 126 0.16 -8.58 16.71
C LEU A 126 -1.20 -7.88 16.70
N ILE A 127 -2.12 -8.36 15.86
CA ILE A 127 -3.49 -7.84 15.80
C ILE A 127 -4.23 -8.12 17.12
N GLU A 128 -4.07 -9.30 17.70
CA GLU A 128 -4.66 -9.64 19.01
C GLU A 128 -4.12 -8.75 20.14
N PHE A 129 -2.84 -8.37 20.08
CA PHE A 129 -2.25 -7.41 21.02
C PHE A 129 -2.72 -5.96 20.79
N GLY A 130 -3.56 -5.70 19.80
CA GLY A 130 -4.05 -4.36 19.46
C GLY A 130 -3.01 -3.48 18.81
N SER A 131 -2.01 -4.07 18.14
CA SER A 131 -1.03 -3.33 17.35
C SER A 131 -1.49 -3.17 15.90
N ILE A 132 -1.10 -2.07 15.24
CA ILE A 132 -1.17 -1.92 13.79
C ILE A 132 0.16 -2.43 13.20
N PRO A 133 0.18 -3.58 12.49
CA PRO A 133 1.38 -4.03 11.79
C PRO A 133 1.70 -3.10 10.61
N ILE A 134 2.95 -2.65 10.54
CA ILE A 134 3.50 -1.88 9.42
C ILE A 134 4.46 -2.80 8.66
N VAL A 135 4.08 -3.08 7.43
CA VAL A 135 4.77 -4.02 6.54
C VAL A 135 5.57 -3.27 5.50
N ASN A 136 6.76 -3.72 5.21
CA ASN A 136 7.52 -3.34 4.04
C ASN A 136 8.35 -4.53 3.54
N GLU A 137 8.81 -4.46 2.28
CA GLU A 137 9.82 -5.38 1.77
C GLU A 137 11.11 -5.21 2.58
N ASN A 138 11.85 -6.31 2.76
CA ASN A 138 13.19 -6.25 3.32
C ASN A 138 14.19 -5.87 2.23
N ASP A 139 14.24 -4.60 1.89
CA ASP A 139 15.12 -4.02 0.89
C ASP A 139 16.62 -4.32 1.13
N SER A 140 17.00 -4.66 2.36
CA SER A 140 18.40 -4.97 2.70
C SER A 140 18.87 -6.29 2.09
N VAL A 141 17.96 -7.22 1.81
CA VAL A 141 18.26 -8.55 1.26
C VAL A 141 17.56 -8.83 -0.06
N SER A 142 16.47 -8.13 -0.38
CA SER A 142 15.75 -8.22 -1.65
C SER A 142 16.20 -7.11 -2.61
N VAL A 143 16.21 -7.42 -3.91
CA VAL A 143 16.47 -6.45 -4.98
C VAL A 143 15.26 -6.24 -5.87
N GLU A 144 14.22 -7.06 -5.75
CA GLU A 144 13.07 -7.07 -6.65
C GLU A 144 12.28 -5.77 -6.55
N GLU A 145 11.95 -5.32 -5.34
CA GLU A 145 11.24 -4.06 -5.13
C GLU A 145 12.12 -2.85 -5.47
N LEU A 146 13.41 -2.90 -5.15
CA LEU A 146 14.35 -1.82 -5.49
C LEU A 146 14.40 -1.53 -6.99
N LEU A 147 14.21 -2.57 -7.82
CA LEU A 147 14.18 -2.46 -9.28
C LEU A 147 12.77 -2.11 -9.79
N ASN A 148 11.73 -2.65 -9.21
CA ASN A 148 10.34 -2.49 -9.65
C ASN A 148 9.55 -1.43 -8.87
N GLY A 149 10.03 -1.06 -7.67
CA GLY A 149 9.57 0.10 -6.89
C GLY A 149 8.16 0.04 -6.36
N ASP A 150 7.56 -1.16 -6.16
CA ASP A 150 6.14 -1.23 -5.87
C ASP A 150 5.73 -2.36 -4.89
N ASN A 151 5.16 -1.94 -3.77
CA ASN A 151 4.56 -2.80 -2.75
C ASN A 151 3.09 -3.17 -3.05
N ASP A 152 2.55 -2.90 -4.25
CA ASP A 152 1.16 -3.22 -4.55
C ASP A 152 0.93 -4.73 -4.48
N CYS A 153 1.79 -5.52 -5.17
CA CYS A 153 1.70 -6.99 -5.13
C CYS A 153 1.96 -7.55 -3.72
N LEU A 154 2.93 -7.00 -2.99
CA LEU A 154 3.19 -7.39 -1.60
C LEU A 154 1.94 -7.17 -0.74
N SER A 155 1.26 -6.02 -0.89
CA SER A 155 0.04 -5.71 -0.13
C SER A 155 -1.11 -6.68 -0.43
N ALA A 156 -1.25 -7.11 -1.69
CA ALA A 156 -2.23 -8.12 -2.09
C ALA A 156 -1.91 -9.50 -1.50
N GLN A 157 -0.64 -9.89 -1.50
CA GLN A 157 -0.19 -11.14 -0.87
C GLN A 157 -0.36 -11.13 0.65
N VAL A 158 -0.12 -9.99 1.31
CA VAL A 158 -0.41 -9.79 2.74
C VAL A 158 -1.91 -9.91 2.98
N ALA A 159 -2.74 -9.24 2.19
CA ALA A 159 -4.19 -9.33 2.31
C ALA A 159 -4.67 -10.78 2.19
N ALA A 160 -4.17 -11.53 1.20
CA ALA A 160 -4.47 -12.94 1.01
C ALA A 160 -3.92 -13.84 2.14
N LEU A 161 -2.77 -13.49 2.74
CA LEU A 161 -2.19 -14.24 3.85
C LEU A 161 -3.07 -14.19 5.11
N ILE A 162 -3.61 -13.00 5.41
CA ILE A 162 -4.34 -12.72 6.65
C ILE A 162 -5.87 -12.74 6.48
N ASP A 163 -6.40 -13.21 5.34
CA ASP A 163 -7.82 -13.22 5.01
C ASP A 163 -8.49 -11.85 5.24
N ALA A 164 -7.94 -10.81 4.60
CA ALA A 164 -8.46 -9.46 4.73
C ALA A 164 -9.84 -9.30 4.05
N ASP A 165 -10.70 -8.46 4.61
CA ASP A 165 -12.01 -8.11 4.03
C ASP A 165 -11.90 -7.08 2.90
N LEU A 166 -10.80 -6.31 2.88
CA LEU A 166 -10.59 -5.22 1.94
C LEU A 166 -9.11 -4.89 1.78
N LEU A 167 -8.67 -4.65 0.55
CA LEU A 167 -7.38 -4.02 0.24
C LEU A 167 -7.63 -2.61 -0.34
N VAL A 168 -7.00 -1.59 0.22
CA VAL A 168 -7.02 -0.22 -0.28
C VAL A 168 -5.64 0.17 -0.78
N LEU A 169 -5.53 0.50 -2.06
CA LEU A 169 -4.30 0.98 -2.69
C LEU A 169 -4.37 2.50 -2.85
N LEU A 170 -3.57 3.21 -2.06
CA LEU A 170 -3.45 4.66 -2.14
C LEU A 170 -2.45 5.06 -3.22
N THR A 171 -2.89 5.89 -4.16
CA THR A 171 -2.11 6.34 -5.31
C THR A 171 -2.22 7.86 -5.50
N ASP A 172 -1.53 8.42 -6.48
CA ASP A 172 -1.58 9.82 -6.87
C ASP A 172 -2.70 10.15 -7.86
N THR A 173 -3.42 9.14 -8.38
CA THR A 173 -4.58 9.28 -9.25
C THR A 173 -5.87 8.91 -8.53
N ASP A 174 -7.02 9.35 -9.05
CA ASP A 174 -8.32 9.05 -8.41
C ASP A 174 -8.76 7.60 -8.59
N GLY A 175 -8.17 6.87 -9.54
CA GLY A 175 -8.47 5.47 -9.85
C GLY A 175 -8.06 5.12 -11.27
N LEU A 176 -8.62 4.05 -11.82
CA LEU A 176 -8.43 3.62 -13.21
C LEU A 176 -9.31 4.45 -14.14
N TYR A 177 -8.70 5.03 -15.16
CA TYR A 177 -9.40 5.73 -16.23
C TYR A 177 -9.43 4.88 -17.51
N ASP A 178 -10.43 5.11 -18.36
CA ASP A 178 -10.55 4.45 -19.67
C ASP A 178 -9.44 4.84 -20.66
N SER A 179 -8.75 5.93 -20.40
CA SER A 179 -7.60 6.43 -21.14
C SER A 179 -6.73 7.30 -20.23
N ASN A 180 -5.50 7.63 -20.65
CA ASN A 180 -4.59 8.45 -19.84
C ASN A 180 -5.15 9.87 -19.64
N PRO A 181 -5.53 10.29 -18.42
CA PRO A 181 -6.09 11.62 -18.17
C PRO A 181 -5.10 12.77 -18.42
N SER A 182 -3.80 12.50 -18.47
CA SER A 182 -2.79 13.50 -18.82
C SER A 182 -2.72 13.79 -20.32
N GLU A 183 -3.25 12.89 -21.15
CA GLU A 183 -3.22 12.97 -22.61
C GLU A 183 -4.61 13.19 -23.20
N ASN A 184 -5.66 12.80 -22.47
CA ASN A 184 -7.06 12.91 -22.88
C ASN A 184 -7.90 13.56 -21.77
N GLU A 185 -8.27 14.81 -21.96
CA GLU A 185 -9.13 15.56 -21.02
C GLU A 185 -10.54 14.95 -20.87
N ASN A 186 -10.98 14.10 -21.80
CA ASN A 186 -12.26 13.40 -21.73
C ASN A 186 -12.15 12.01 -21.07
N ALA A 187 -10.98 11.65 -20.53
CA ALA A 187 -10.81 10.38 -19.84
C ALA A 187 -11.81 10.25 -18.68
N LYS A 188 -12.49 9.10 -18.63
CA LYS A 188 -13.50 8.81 -17.61
C LYS A 188 -12.99 7.83 -16.60
N LEU A 189 -13.25 8.13 -15.34
CA LEU A 189 -12.94 7.21 -14.23
C LEU A 189 -13.84 5.97 -14.34
N ILE A 190 -13.22 4.79 -14.28
CA ILE A 190 -13.92 3.51 -14.17
C ILE A 190 -14.17 3.27 -12.68
N SER A 191 -15.39 3.47 -12.23
CA SER A 191 -15.73 3.35 -10.80
C SER A 191 -15.76 1.90 -10.31
N VAL A 192 -16.12 0.93 -11.17
CA VAL A 192 -16.22 -0.49 -10.83
C VAL A 192 -15.65 -1.34 -11.97
N VAL A 193 -14.80 -2.27 -11.62
CA VAL A 193 -14.31 -3.36 -12.46
C VAL A 193 -14.93 -4.65 -11.92
N GLU A 194 -15.89 -5.21 -12.65
CA GLU A 194 -16.57 -6.46 -12.25
C GLU A 194 -15.64 -7.67 -12.42
N GLU A 195 -14.83 -7.65 -13.49
CA GLU A 195 -13.87 -8.69 -13.83
C GLU A 195 -12.61 -8.07 -14.47
N ILE A 196 -11.43 -8.57 -14.09
CA ILE A 196 -10.16 -8.13 -14.68
C ILE A 196 -9.96 -8.85 -16.00
N THR A 197 -10.45 -8.25 -17.08
CA THR A 197 -10.31 -8.75 -18.45
C THR A 197 -8.99 -8.30 -19.09
N PRO A 198 -8.53 -8.95 -20.20
CA PRO A 198 -7.38 -8.46 -20.96
C PRO A 198 -7.50 -7.01 -21.43
N GLN A 199 -8.73 -6.50 -21.61
CA GLN A 199 -8.99 -5.09 -21.94
C GLN A 199 -8.65 -4.18 -20.75
N ILE A 200 -9.03 -4.54 -19.54
CA ILE A 200 -8.67 -3.80 -18.31
C ILE A 200 -7.16 -3.81 -18.11
N GLU A 201 -6.49 -4.94 -18.32
CA GLU A 201 -5.03 -5.05 -18.25
C GLU A 201 -4.36 -4.14 -19.31
N ALA A 202 -4.89 -4.08 -20.53
CA ALA A 202 -4.37 -3.23 -21.60
C ALA A 202 -4.54 -1.72 -21.29
N ILE A 203 -5.70 -1.32 -20.78
CA ILE A 203 -5.96 0.07 -20.34
C ILE A 203 -4.98 0.47 -19.22
N ALA A 204 -4.75 -0.42 -18.25
CA ALA A 204 -3.85 -0.20 -17.15
C ALA A 204 -2.37 -0.16 -17.56
N GLY A 205 -1.99 -0.93 -18.59
CA GLY A 205 -0.62 -1.00 -19.11
C GLY A 205 -0.15 0.25 -19.85
N GLY A 206 -1.08 1.07 -20.39
CA GLY A 206 -0.82 2.30 -21.11
C GLY A 206 0.11 2.13 -22.32
N ALA A 207 0.09 3.05 -23.27
CA ALA A 207 1.00 3.07 -24.43
C ALA A 207 2.42 3.58 -24.12
N GLY A 208 2.90 3.49 -22.90
CA GLY A 208 4.18 4.07 -22.45
C GLY A 208 5.12 3.07 -21.79
N GLU A 209 6.21 2.72 -22.46
CA GLU A 209 7.29 1.83 -22.02
C GLU A 209 8.09 2.29 -20.77
N LYS A 210 7.62 3.25 -19.95
CA LYS A 210 8.42 3.87 -18.86
C LYS A 210 7.72 3.96 -17.51
N GLY A 211 6.82 3.05 -17.18
CA GLY A 211 6.15 3.07 -15.88
C GLY A 211 6.55 1.91 -14.97
N THR A 212 7.69 1.99 -14.30
CA THR A 212 7.91 1.21 -13.08
C THR A 212 6.94 1.72 -12.01
N GLY A 213 5.90 0.95 -11.64
CA GLY A 213 4.90 1.32 -10.64
C GLY A 213 3.62 2.01 -11.19
N GLY A 214 3.30 1.86 -12.47
CA GLY A 214 2.08 2.37 -13.10
C GLY A 214 0.81 1.64 -12.64
N PHE A 215 -0.33 1.95 -13.26
CA PHE A 215 -1.60 1.33 -12.92
C PHE A 215 -1.61 -0.19 -13.16
N ALA A 216 -0.74 -0.71 -14.04
CA ALA A 216 -0.54 -2.13 -14.31
C ALA A 216 -0.20 -2.94 -13.04
N THR A 217 0.63 -2.41 -12.12
CA THR A 217 0.95 -3.10 -10.87
C THR A 217 -0.26 -3.18 -9.94
N LYS A 218 -1.13 -2.16 -9.95
CA LYS A 218 -2.36 -2.14 -9.16
C LYS A 218 -3.39 -3.13 -9.69
N VAL A 219 -3.51 -3.28 -11.00
CA VAL A 219 -4.35 -4.31 -11.62
C VAL A 219 -3.81 -5.70 -11.32
N LYS A 220 -2.48 -5.89 -11.36
CA LYS A 220 -1.85 -7.15 -10.96
C LYS A 220 -2.10 -7.48 -9.48
N ALA A 221 -1.99 -6.49 -8.60
CA ALA A 221 -2.31 -6.63 -7.18
C ALA A 221 -3.78 -6.97 -6.95
N ALA A 222 -4.70 -6.29 -7.67
CA ALA A 222 -6.12 -6.59 -7.61
C ALA A 222 -6.41 -8.03 -8.05
N LYS A 223 -5.74 -8.53 -9.10
CA LYS A 223 -5.87 -9.92 -9.55
C LYS A 223 -5.45 -10.92 -8.46
N ILE A 224 -4.29 -10.68 -7.81
CA ILE A 224 -3.80 -11.53 -6.70
C ILE A 224 -4.81 -11.53 -5.54
N ALA A 225 -5.33 -10.38 -5.14
CA ALA A 225 -6.29 -10.28 -4.04
C ALA A 225 -7.65 -10.94 -4.41
N ASN A 226 -8.13 -10.74 -5.64
CA ASN A 226 -9.39 -11.32 -6.10
C ASN A 226 -9.32 -12.86 -6.19
N GLU A 227 -8.15 -13.47 -6.45
CA GLU A 227 -7.94 -14.93 -6.36
C GLU A 227 -8.21 -15.47 -4.96
N SER A 228 -8.10 -14.62 -3.92
CA SER A 228 -8.45 -14.92 -2.54
C SER A 228 -9.80 -14.31 -2.12
N ASN A 229 -10.62 -13.92 -3.08
CA ASN A 229 -11.95 -13.34 -2.87
C ASN A 229 -11.94 -12.02 -2.07
N ILE A 230 -10.88 -11.22 -2.20
CA ILE A 230 -10.70 -9.94 -1.52
C ILE A 230 -10.94 -8.81 -2.51
N PRO A 231 -11.92 -7.91 -2.28
CA PRO A 231 -12.12 -6.72 -3.09
C PRO A 231 -10.98 -5.73 -2.90
N VAL A 232 -10.65 -5.00 -3.98
CA VAL A 232 -9.59 -4.00 -3.97
C VAL A 232 -10.14 -2.64 -4.40
N VAL A 233 -9.85 -1.61 -3.61
CA VAL A 233 -10.16 -0.22 -3.98
C VAL A 233 -8.86 0.52 -4.25
N VAL A 234 -8.78 1.11 -5.45
CA VAL A 234 -7.69 2.05 -5.81
C VAL A 234 -8.23 3.47 -5.72
N MET A 235 -7.61 4.30 -4.89
CA MET A 235 -8.07 5.66 -4.67
C MET A 235 -6.92 6.66 -4.49
N ASN A 236 -7.24 7.94 -4.62
CA ASN A 236 -6.28 9.01 -4.39
C ASN A 236 -5.90 9.13 -2.91
N GLY A 237 -4.61 8.96 -2.60
CA GLY A 237 -4.06 9.05 -1.24
C GLY A 237 -3.90 10.48 -0.70
N ASN A 238 -4.25 11.52 -1.47
CA ASN A 238 -4.21 12.90 -0.99
C ASN A 238 -5.30 13.20 0.06
N ASN A 239 -6.38 12.42 0.06
CA ASN A 239 -7.48 12.54 1.02
C ASN A 239 -7.81 11.16 1.62
N PRO A 240 -7.06 10.71 2.63
CA PRO A 240 -7.28 9.42 3.27
C PRO A 240 -8.62 9.34 4.02
N ASP A 241 -9.27 10.46 4.37
CA ASP A 241 -10.60 10.47 5.00
C ASP A 241 -11.65 9.76 4.14
N LYS A 242 -11.46 9.69 2.83
CA LYS A 242 -12.34 8.93 1.93
C LYS A 242 -12.36 7.41 2.20
N ILE A 243 -11.44 6.89 3.01
CA ILE A 243 -11.47 5.48 3.46
C ILE A 243 -12.73 5.21 4.29
N TYR A 244 -13.20 6.17 5.09
CA TYR A 244 -14.47 6.03 5.83
C TYR A 244 -15.66 5.80 4.89
N ASN A 245 -15.70 6.54 3.78
CA ASN A 245 -16.75 6.39 2.76
C ASN A 245 -16.75 4.98 2.17
N ILE A 246 -15.56 4.43 1.86
CA ILE A 246 -15.41 3.05 1.34
C ILE A 246 -15.93 2.04 2.36
N ILE A 247 -15.57 2.18 3.63
CA ILE A 247 -16.02 1.28 4.71
C ILE A 247 -17.54 1.34 4.87
N ASN A 248 -18.14 2.51 4.66
CA ASN A 248 -19.59 2.73 4.68
C ASN A 248 -20.29 2.27 3.38
N GLY A 249 -19.54 1.72 2.41
CA GLY A 249 -20.10 1.17 1.16
C GLY A 249 -20.29 2.17 0.04
N GLU A 250 -19.69 3.36 0.13
CA GLU A 250 -19.70 4.34 -0.95
C GLU A 250 -18.65 3.99 -2.02
N HIS A 251 -18.96 4.30 -3.27
CA HIS A 251 -18.04 4.11 -4.39
C HIS A 251 -17.04 5.26 -4.47
N ILE A 252 -15.82 5.02 -4.04
CA ILE A 252 -14.69 5.95 -4.15
C ILE A 252 -13.60 5.31 -4.99
N GLY A 253 -13.07 6.07 -5.94
CA GLY A 253 -12.00 5.57 -6.80
C GLY A 253 -12.47 4.47 -7.76
N THR A 254 -11.68 3.42 -7.89
CA THR A 254 -12.01 2.22 -8.67
C THR A 254 -12.07 1.01 -7.76
N LEU A 255 -13.24 0.40 -7.68
CA LEU A 255 -13.45 -0.88 -7.00
C LEU A 255 -13.23 -2.03 -8.00
N PHE A 256 -12.28 -2.90 -7.71
CA PHE A 256 -12.13 -4.22 -8.34
C PHE A 256 -12.88 -5.22 -7.47
N LYS A 257 -14.00 -5.74 -7.97
CA LYS A 257 -14.79 -6.71 -7.22
C LYS A 257 -14.06 -8.04 -7.10
N ALA A 258 -14.18 -8.65 -5.94
CA ALA A 258 -13.83 -10.05 -5.78
C ALA A 258 -14.76 -10.91 -6.63
N GLY A 259 -14.25 -12.02 -7.17
CA GLY A 259 -15.09 -13.00 -7.87
C GLY A 259 -16.17 -13.57 -6.94
N ASN A 260 -17.31 -13.91 -7.50
CA ASN A 260 -18.37 -14.64 -6.80
C ASN A 260 -17.97 -16.10 -6.60
#